data_8a1ec207035a1208ba0401729ac76194
#
_entry.id   8a1ec207035a1208ba0401729ac76194
#
_cell.length_a   1.000
_cell.length_b   1.000
_cell.length_c   1.000
_cell.angle_alpha   90.00
_cell.angle_beta   90.00
_cell.angle_gamma   90.00
#
_symmetry.space_group_name_H-M   'P 1'
#
loop_
_entity.id
_entity.type
_entity.pdbx_description
1 polymer ?
#
loop_
_entity_poly.entity_id
_entity_poly.type
_entity_poly.pdbx_seq_one_letter_code
_entity_poly.pdbx_strand_id
1 'polypeptide(L)'
;LRHLFETTVARCIEEGLVSRQRIAVDASLIEADANKQNSTPKEDWDTSAITPQDAPRAVREYLDVLDDAAFGAASEVEPKFTSHSDPASQWTAARKGPAFFAYSTNYLIDTDHSVIVDVEATRSIRQAEVGSVRKMLDRVKDIFDLHPERIIADTAYGSGPMLGWLVDRKIAPHIPVIDKAGRTDGTWSRADFEWDPENDQYVCLEGQSLKQFRRNYSDPNRGPDGKGVAKYRALKLMCQACPS
;
A
#
# COMPACT_ATOMS: atom_id res chain seq x y z
N LEU A 1 20.06 0.19 18.53
CA LEU A 1 18.72 0.70 18.90
C LEU A 1 17.65 -0.38 18.70
N ARG A 2 17.61 -1.09 17.57
CA ARG A 2 16.61 -2.13 17.29
C ARG A 2 16.54 -3.20 18.38
N HIS A 3 17.66 -3.77 18.78
CA HIS A 3 17.73 -4.76 19.86
C HIS A 3 17.18 -4.24 21.21
N LEU A 4 17.47 -2.98 21.57
CA LEU A 4 16.91 -2.36 22.79
C LEU A 4 15.38 -2.27 22.71
N PHE A 5 14.86 -1.84 21.56
CA PHE A 5 13.41 -1.79 21.33
C PHE A 5 12.77 -3.19 21.47
N GLU A 6 13.31 -4.20 20.81
CA GLU A 6 12.81 -5.57 20.87
C GLU A 6 12.86 -6.15 22.30
N THR A 7 13.92 -5.86 23.07
CA THR A 7 14.01 -6.28 24.48
C THR A 7 12.93 -5.60 25.32
N THR A 8 12.63 -4.33 25.05
CA THR A 8 11.54 -3.62 25.76
C THR A 8 10.17 -4.20 25.41
N VAL A 9 9.92 -4.50 24.15
CA VAL A 9 8.67 -5.13 23.70
C VAL A 9 8.51 -6.53 24.33
N ALA A 10 9.58 -7.35 24.33
CA ALA A 10 9.59 -8.64 24.99
C ALA A 10 9.19 -8.53 26.46
N ARG A 11 9.74 -7.54 27.17
CA ARG A 11 9.38 -7.29 28.57
C ARG A 11 7.91 -6.91 28.74
N CYS A 12 7.36 -6.06 27.85
CA CYS A 12 5.94 -5.72 27.88
C CYS A 12 5.05 -6.95 27.66
N ILE A 13 5.47 -7.88 26.80
CA ILE A 13 4.76 -9.15 26.57
C ILE A 13 4.80 -10.04 27.82
N GLU A 14 5.96 -10.18 28.48
CA GLU A 14 6.14 -10.94 29.72
C GLU A 14 5.25 -10.42 30.85
N GLU A 15 5.12 -9.10 30.96
CA GLU A 15 4.27 -8.44 31.96
C GLU A 15 2.77 -8.43 31.59
N GLY A 16 2.39 -9.04 30.47
CA GLY A 16 0.99 -9.11 30.01
C GLY A 16 0.44 -7.78 29.46
N LEU A 17 1.30 -6.85 29.07
CA LEU A 17 0.93 -5.55 28.52
C LEU A 17 0.71 -5.58 26.99
N VAL A 18 0.71 -6.74 26.37
CA VAL A 18 0.36 -6.96 24.97
C VAL A 18 -0.69 -8.03 24.89
N SER A 19 -1.90 -7.66 24.48
CA SER A 19 -3.09 -8.52 24.52
C SER A 19 -3.10 -9.62 23.45
N ARG A 20 -2.35 -9.46 22.37
CA ARG A 20 -2.36 -10.31 21.16
C ARG A 20 -3.71 -10.38 20.43
N GLN A 21 -4.73 -9.65 20.87
CA GLN A 21 -6.06 -9.70 20.28
C GLN A 21 -6.20 -8.73 19.12
N ARG A 22 -5.89 -7.45 19.37
CA ARG A 22 -6.14 -6.35 18.43
C ARG A 22 -4.90 -5.50 18.28
N ILE A 23 -4.41 -5.43 17.05
CA ILE A 23 -3.30 -4.56 16.69
C ILE A 23 -3.79 -3.50 15.70
N ALA A 24 -3.56 -2.24 16.02
CA ALA A 24 -3.75 -1.15 15.08
C ALA A 24 -2.51 -0.94 14.23
N VAL A 25 -2.74 -0.50 13.00
CA VAL A 25 -1.72 -0.09 12.03
C VAL A 25 -1.96 1.35 11.65
N ASP A 26 -0.92 2.15 11.71
CA ASP A 26 -0.96 3.53 11.25
C ASP A 26 0.44 3.96 10.78
N ALA A 27 0.49 5.08 10.05
CA ALA A 27 1.72 5.68 9.58
C ALA A 27 1.74 7.17 9.86
N SER A 28 2.91 7.68 10.24
CA SER A 28 3.15 9.11 10.43
C SER A 28 4.26 9.58 9.51
N LEU A 29 4.11 10.80 8.94
CA LEU A 29 5.16 11.43 8.17
C LEU A 29 6.22 12.01 9.10
N ILE A 30 7.49 11.76 8.75
CA ILE A 30 8.67 12.39 9.38
C ILE A 30 9.34 13.23 8.30
N GLU A 31 9.45 14.54 8.57
CA GLU A 31 10.14 15.46 7.67
C GLU A 31 11.62 15.09 7.59
N ALA A 32 12.12 14.99 6.36
CA ALA A 32 13.54 14.75 6.09
C ALA A 32 14.33 16.06 6.16
N ASP A 33 15.61 15.98 6.51
CA ASP A 33 16.53 17.11 6.42
C ASP A 33 16.91 17.40 4.95
N ALA A 34 15.89 17.83 4.20
CA ALA A 34 15.96 18.08 2.78
C ALA A 34 15.01 19.22 2.39
N ASN A 35 15.38 20.03 1.43
CA ASN A 35 14.55 21.14 0.99
C ASN A 35 14.40 21.18 -0.54
N LYS A 36 13.36 21.90 -1.00
CA LYS A 36 13.03 22.01 -2.42
C LYS A 36 14.08 22.79 -3.23
N GLN A 37 14.76 23.78 -2.61
CA GLN A 37 15.79 24.59 -3.26
C GLN A 37 17.03 23.75 -3.61
N ASN A 38 17.31 22.71 -2.81
CA ASN A 38 18.40 21.76 -3.05
C ASN A 38 17.86 20.45 -3.61
N SER A 39 17.07 20.54 -4.67
CA SER A 39 16.51 19.37 -5.35
C SER A 39 16.32 19.64 -6.85
N THR A 40 16.28 18.57 -7.65
CA THR A 40 15.98 18.61 -9.08
C THR A 40 14.76 17.73 -9.40
N PRO A 41 14.07 17.97 -10.52
CA PRO A 41 13.14 16.99 -11.07
C PRO A 41 13.83 15.61 -11.19
N LYS A 42 13.11 14.53 -10.97
CA LYS A 42 13.71 13.18 -11.00
C LYS A 42 14.29 12.86 -12.38
N GLU A 43 13.63 13.29 -13.44
CA GLU A 43 14.06 13.12 -14.84
C GLU A 43 15.40 13.81 -15.17
N ASP A 44 15.73 14.88 -14.44
CA ASP A 44 16.96 15.65 -14.62
C ASP A 44 18.08 15.20 -13.66
N TRP A 45 17.82 14.24 -12.77
CA TRP A 45 18.80 13.82 -11.79
C TRP A 45 19.69 12.70 -12.32
N ASP A 46 20.92 13.07 -12.66
CA ASP A 46 21.93 12.15 -13.19
C ASP A 46 22.80 11.57 -12.05
N THR A 47 22.58 10.30 -11.73
CA THR A 47 23.38 9.58 -10.73
C THR A 47 24.80 9.29 -11.19
N SER A 48 25.06 9.25 -12.51
CA SER A 48 26.39 8.97 -13.06
C SER A 48 27.38 10.14 -12.86
N ALA A 49 26.85 11.35 -12.64
CA ALA A 49 27.64 12.53 -12.34
C ALA A 49 28.12 12.62 -10.88
N ILE A 50 27.64 11.71 -10.01
CA ILE A 50 27.95 11.74 -8.58
C ILE A 50 29.14 10.82 -8.31
N THR A 51 30.22 11.38 -7.73
CA THR A 51 31.36 10.61 -7.21
C THR A 51 31.02 10.08 -5.82
N PRO A 52 30.84 8.75 -5.63
CA PRO A 52 30.37 8.21 -4.35
C PRO A 52 31.29 8.55 -3.17
N GLN A 53 32.61 8.68 -3.40
CA GLN A 53 33.61 8.97 -2.35
C GLN A 53 33.43 10.37 -1.76
N ASP A 54 32.96 11.32 -2.58
CA ASP A 54 32.78 12.72 -2.18
C ASP A 54 31.35 13.01 -1.72
N ALA A 55 30.44 12.05 -1.92
CA ALA A 55 29.03 12.23 -1.61
C ALA A 55 28.74 12.11 -0.09
N PRO A 56 27.76 12.84 0.45
CA PRO A 56 27.26 12.64 1.80
C PRO A 56 26.77 11.20 2.04
N ARG A 57 26.75 10.77 3.29
CA ARG A 57 26.38 9.39 3.68
C ARG A 57 25.04 8.95 3.10
N ALA A 58 24.00 9.77 3.21
CA ALA A 58 22.66 9.45 2.71
C ALA A 58 22.63 9.23 1.19
N VAL A 59 23.43 10.01 0.45
CA VAL A 59 23.57 9.84 -1.01
C VAL A 59 24.31 8.56 -1.33
N ARG A 60 25.40 8.22 -0.63
CA ARG A 60 26.13 6.95 -0.83
C ARG A 60 25.23 5.74 -0.59
N GLU A 61 24.53 5.72 0.55
CA GLU A 61 23.61 4.64 0.91
C GLU A 61 22.49 4.49 -0.14
N TYR A 62 22.00 5.60 -0.68
CA TYR A 62 21.02 5.56 -1.77
C TYR A 62 21.61 5.00 -3.07
N LEU A 63 22.83 5.41 -3.46
CA LEU A 63 23.47 4.93 -4.69
C LEU A 63 23.76 3.42 -4.63
N ASP A 64 24.03 2.86 -3.44
CA ASP A 64 24.26 1.44 -3.25
C ASP A 64 23.02 0.59 -3.49
N VAL A 65 21.82 1.11 -3.20
CA VAL A 65 20.56 0.37 -3.25
C VAL A 65 19.59 0.88 -4.31
N LEU A 66 19.78 2.12 -4.79
CA LEU A 66 18.89 2.83 -5.71
C LEU A 66 17.42 2.79 -5.27
N ASP A 67 16.50 3.02 -6.22
CA ASP A 67 15.06 3.02 -5.94
C ASP A 67 14.50 1.61 -5.64
N ASP A 68 15.13 0.55 -6.13
CA ASP A 68 14.63 -0.83 -6.05
C ASP A 68 14.64 -1.41 -4.64
N ALA A 69 15.63 -1.03 -3.83
CA ALA A 69 15.80 -1.54 -2.48
C ALA A 69 15.50 -0.48 -1.42
N ALA A 70 15.30 0.78 -1.80
CA ALA A 70 14.95 1.83 -0.86
C ALA A 70 13.62 1.50 -0.18
N PHE A 71 13.71 0.82 0.96
CA PHE A 71 12.59 0.53 1.86
C PHE A 71 11.51 -0.43 1.29
N GLY A 72 11.90 -1.42 0.50
CA GLY A 72 11.02 -2.52 0.10
C GLY A 72 9.85 -2.10 -0.79
N ALA A 73 9.92 -0.93 -1.37
CA ALA A 73 8.93 -0.46 -2.30
C ALA A 73 9.47 -0.54 -3.71
N ALA A 74 9.39 -1.69 -4.33
CA ALA A 74 9.25 -1.75 -5.77
C ALA A 74 7.96 -1.01 -6.14
N SER A 75 7.99 0.31 -6.18
CA SER A 75 6.84 1.11 -6.58
C SER A 75 7.12 1.71 -7.95
N GLU A 76 6.16 1.55 -8.85
CA GLU A 76 6.10 2.28 -10.13
C GLU A 76 5.93 3.80 -9.92
N VAL A 77 5.94 4.27 -8.66
CA VAL A 77 5.77 5.68 -8.32
C VAL A 77 7.13 6.34 -8.30
N GLU A 78 7.46 7.01 -9.38
CA GLU A 78 8.64 7.86 -9.44
C GLU A 78 8.44 9.13 -8.61
N PRO A 79 9.44 9.54 -7.80
CA PRO A 79 9.37 10.80 -7.09
C PRO A 79 9.40 11.98 -8.07
N LYS A 80 8.55 12.97 -7.85
CA LYS A 80 8.52 14.18 -8.67
C LYS A 80 9.83 15.00 -8.61
N PHE A 81 10.47 15.01 -7.44
CA PHE A 81 11.73 15.68 -7.18
C PHE A 81 12.63 14.77 -6.37
N THR A 82 13.94 14.88 -6.59
CA THR A 82 14.97 14.19 -5.83
C THR A 82 15.82 15.22 -5.09
N SER A 83 15.96 15.05 -3.77
CA SER A 83 16.83 15.89 -2.96
C SER A 83 18.29 15.51 -3.18
N HIS A 84 19.19 16.50 -3.28
CA HIS A 84 20.62 16.24 -3.39
C HIS A 84 21.26 15.84 -2.05
N SER A 85 20.66 16.23 -0.93
CA SER A 85 21.16 15.88 0.41
C SER A 85 20.61 14.52 0.89
N ASP A 86 19.39 14.15 0.48
CA ASP A 86 18.72 12.91 0.89
C ASP A 86 17.81 12.39 -0.22
N PRO A 87 18.38 11.70 -1.23
CA PRO A 87 17.62 11.26 -2.41
C PRO A 87 16.63 10.13 -2.12
N ALA A 88 16.75 9.43 -0.98
CA ALA A 88 15.79 8.42 -0.56
C ALA A 88 14.48 9.03 -0.02
N SER A 89 14.50 10.28 0.43
CA SER A 89 13.31 10.96 0.92
C SER A 89 12.30 11.24 -0.19
N GLN A 90 11.02 11.16 0.13
CA GLN A 90 9.93 11.33 -0.85
C GLN A 90 9.36 12.75 -0.78
N TRP A 91 9.28 13.44 -1.94
CA TRP A 91 8.52 14.68 -2.06
C TRP A 91 7.03 14.39 -1.94
N THR A 92 6.43 14.80 -0.85
CA THR A 92 5.04 14.49 -0.49
C THR A 92 4.36 15.70 0.12
N ALA A 93 3.07 15.62 0.36
CA ALA A 93 2.31 16.63 1.08
C ALA A 93 1.44 16.00 2.15
N ALA A 94 1.43 16.53 3.34
CA ALA A 94 0.41 16.27 4.32
C ALA A 94 -0.95 16.81 3.80
N ARG A 95 -2.04 16.22 4.24
CA ARG A 95 -3.38 16.63 3.83
C ARG A 95 -3.59 18.13 4.07
N LYS A 96 -3.82 18.90 2.99
CA LYS A 96 -4.02 20.36 3.00
C LYS A 96 -2.79 21.20 3.42
N GLY A 97 -1.59 20.61 3.49
CA GLY A 97 -0.36 21.33 3.78
C GLY A 97 0.53 21.56 2.56
N PRO A 98 1.60 22.37 2.70
CA PRO A 98 2.65 22.47 1.68
C PRO A 98 3.35 21.13 1.51
N ALA A 99 3.93 20.93 0.32
CA ALA A 99 4.74 19.73 0.07
C ALA A 99 6.15 19.89 0.67
N PHE A 100 6.70 18.77 1.13
CA PHE A 100 8.02 18.67 1.77
C PHE A 100 8.61 17.28 1.49
N PHE A 101 9.90 17.11 1.74
CA PHE A 101 10.54 15.80 1.70
C PHE A 101 10.31 15.06 3.02
N ALA A 102 9.89 13.79 2.94
CA ALA A 102 9.54 13.00 4.10
C ALA A 102 9.78 11.50 3.93
N TYR A 103 9.84 10.84 5.07
CA TYR A 103 9.67 9.41 5.25
C TYR A 103 8.34 9.12 5.95
N SER A 104 7.88 7.88 5.85
CA SER A 104 6.79 7.37 6.69
C SER A 104 7.36 6.45 7.75
N THR A 105 6.93 6.64 8.99
CA THR A 105 7.14 5.68 10.07
C THR A 105 5.84 4.93 10.29
N ASN A 106 5.89 3.62 10.07
CA ASN A 106 4.74 2.73 10.21
C ASN A 106 4.83 2.03 11.57
N TYR A 107 3.69 1.83 12.22
CA TYR A 107 3.60 1.27 13.56
C TYR A 107 2.64 0.09 13.61
N LEU A 108 2.99 -0.93 14.40
CA LEU A 108 2.04 -1.90 14.94
C LEU A 108 1.83 -1.57 16.42
N ILE A 109 0.58 -1.36 16.83
CA ILE A 109 0.23 -0.88 18.16
C ILE A 109 -0.80 -1.81 18.78
N ASP A 110 -0.48 -2.43 19.94
CA ASP A 110 -1.48 -3.11 20.75
C ASP A 110 -2.51 -2.08 21.23
N THR A 111 -3.79 -2.34 20.97
CA THR A 111 -4.85 -1.35 21.24
C THR A 111 -5.35 -1.38 22.68
N ASP A 112 -5.05 -2.42 23.44
CA ASP A 112 -5.54 -2.56 24.81
C ASP A 112 -4.66 -1.81 25.82
N HIS A 113 -3.33 -1.78 25.56
CA HIS A 113 -2.36 -1.09 26.42
C HIS A 113 -1.55 -0.01 25.71
N SER A 114 -1.83 0.23 24.41
CA SER A 114 -1.13 1.23 23.59
C SER A 114 0.38 0.99 23.45
N VAL A 115 0.82 -0.25 23.52
CA VAL A 115 2.21 -0.63 23.32
C VAL A 115 2.54 -0.70 21.85
N ILE A 116 3.56 0.03 21.40
CA ILE A 116 4.10 -0.11 20.06
C ILE A 116 4.93 -1.40 20.03
N VAL A 117 4.46 -2.40 19.27
CA VAL A 117 5.10 -3.72 19.19
C VAL A 117 6.08 -3.84 18.02
N ASP A 118 5.92 -3.00 17.00
CA ASP A 118 6.89 -2.90 15.91
C ASP A 118 6.84 -1.54 15.22
N VAL A 119 7.95 -1.19 14.57
CA VAL A 119 8.15 0.06 13.83
C VAL A 119 8.93 -0.24 12.55
N GLU A 120 8.49 0.32 11.43
CA GLU A 120 9.21 0.23 10.15
C GLU A 120 9.23 1.58 9.46
N ALA A 121 10.42 2.03 9.06
CA ALA A 121 10.57 3.22 8.23
C ALA A 121 10.39 2.85 6.75
N THR A 122 9.65 3.67 6.02
CA THR A 122 9.49 3.53 4.57
C THR A 122 9.58 4.88 3.87
N ARG A 123 9.72 4.88 2.56
CA ARG A 123 9.41 6.08 1.78
C ARG A 123 7.95 6.44 1.99
N SER A 124 7.63 7.74 1.92
CA SER A 124 6.27 8.23 2.05
C SER A 124 5.45 7.96 0.78
N ILE A 125 5.26 6.68 0.48
CA ILE A 125 4.50 6.15 -0.65
C ILE A 125 3.50 5.13 -0.10
N ARG A 126 2.23 5.27 -0.45
CA ARG A 126 1.15 4.40 0.06
C ARG A 126 1.43 2.90 -0.09
N GLN A 127 1.99 2.48 -1.23
CA GLN A 127 2.32 1.07 -1.48
C GLN A 127 3.39 0.56 -0.52
N ALA A 128 4.37 1.41 -0.18
CA ALA A 128 5.41 1.08 0.79
C ALA A 128 4.86 0.97 2.22
N GLU A 129 3.97 1.89 2.60
CA GLU A 129 3.27 1.87 3.89
C GLU A 129 2.44 0.59 4.05
N VAL A 130 1.58 0.26 3.07
CA VAL A 130 0.78 -0.97 3.09
C VAL A 130 1.67 -2.22 3.07
N GLY A 131 2.76 -2.20 2.28
CA GLY A 131 3.72 -3.32 2.21
C GLY A 131 4.45 -3.58 3.53
N SER A 132 4.77 -2.52 4.28
CA SER A 132 5.48 -2.62 5.56
C SER A 132 4.71 -3.41 6.62
N VAL A 133 3.37 -3.38 6.57
CA VAL A 133 2.52 -4.13 7.50
C VAL A 133 2.80 -5.62 7.44
N ARG A 134 2.94 -6.17 6.23
CA ARG A 134 3.25 -7.60 6.06
C ARG A 134 4.59 -7.93 6.69
N LYS A 135 5.61 -7.13 6.41
CA LYS A 135 6.96 -7.29 6.97
C LYS A 135 6.96 -7.19 8.49
N MET A 136 6.24 -6.23 9.05
CA MET A 136 6.13 -6.05 10.50
C MET A 136 5.38 -7.22 11.16
N LEU A 137 4.26 -7.68 10.58
CA LEU A 137 3.50 -8.81 11.11
C LEU A 137 4.28 -10.12 11.06
N ASP A 138 5.01 -10.38 9.97
CA ASP A 138 5.89 -11.55 9.88
C ASP A 138 7.00 -11.45 10.95
N ARG A 139 7.63 -10.28 11.13
CA ARG A 139 8.70 -10.06 12.11
C ARG A 139 8.25 -10.23 13.57
N VAL A 140 7.12 -9.67 13.97
CA VAL A 140 6.63 -9.83 15.34
C VAL A 140 6.20 -11.27 15.63
N LYS A 141 5.74 -11.99 14.61
CA LYS A 141 5.47 -13.41 14.71
C LYS A 141 6.75 -14.21 14.93
N ASP A 142 7.79 -13.93 14.15
CA ASP A 142 9.06 -14.66 14.20
C ASP A 142 9.83 -14.38 15.50
N ILE A 143 9.83 -13.13 16.00
CA ILE A 143 10.59 -12.74 17.20
C ILE A 143 9.82 -13.03 18.50
N PHE A 144 8.52 -12.76 18.54
CA PHE A 144 7.72 -12.78 19.76
C PHE A 144 6.62 -13.85 19.77
N ASP A 145 6.50 -14.65 18.71
CA ASP A 145 5.34 -15.52 18.47
C ASP A 145 4.01 -14.78 18.66
N LEU A 146 3.99 -13.50 18.19
CA LEU A 146 2.83 -12.64 18.29
C LEU A 146 2.03 -12.72 17.00
N HIS A 147 0.86 -13.35 17.09
CA HIS A 147 -0.09 -13.47 15.99
C HIS A 147 -1.41 -12.83 16.41
N PRO A 148 -1.75 -11.62 15.91
CA PRO A 148 -2.96 -10.95 16.34
C PRO A 148 -4.20 -11.63 15.76
N GLU A 149 -5.28 -11.62 16.52
CA GLU A 149 -6.58 -12.09 16.02
C GLU A 149 -7.18 -11.11 15.02
N ARG A 150 -6.89 -9.81 15.17
CA ARG A 150 -7.48 -8.74 14.37
C ARG A 150 -6.50 -7.61 14.11
N ILE A 151 -6.55 -7.09 12.88
CA ILE A 151 -5.88 -5.85 12.48
C ILE A 151 -6.91 -4.74 12.28
N ILE A 152 -6.63 -3.58 12.88
CA ILE A 152 -7.41 -2.35 12.74
C ILE A 152 -6.55 -1.36 11.94
N ALA A 153 -7.09 -0.83 10.84
CA ALA A 153 -6.40 0.19 10.05
C ALA A 153 -7.42 1.05 9.29
N ASP A 154 -6.96 2.12 8.69
CA ASP A 154 -7.79 2.99 7.86
C ASP A 154 -8.05 2.40 6.45
N THR A 155 -8.86 3.10 5.66
CA THR A 155 -9.21 2.72 4.28
C THR A 155 -7.98 2.57 3.36
N ALA A 156 -6.84 3.19 3.67
CA ALA A 156 -5.62 3.07 2.87
C ALA A 156 -5.15 1.61 2.76
N TYR A 157 -5.38 0.83 3.81
CA TYR A 157 -5.02 -0.59 3.88
C TYR A 157 -6.11 -1.53 3.34
N GLY A 158 -7.28 -1.01 2.95
CA GLY A 158 -8.46 -1.77 2.50
C GLY A 158 -8.39 -2.30 1.07
N SER A 159 -7.21 -2.56 0.50
CA SER A 159 -7.06 -3.16 -0.82
C SER A 159 -7.37 -4.66 -0.80
N GLY A 160 -8.01 -5.17 -1.87
CA GLY A 160 -8.33 -6.59 -1.98
C GLY A 160 -7.14 -7.54 -1.72
N PRO A 161 -5.95 -7.30 -2.31
CA PRO A 161 -4.76 -8.10 -2.05
C PRO A 161 -4.28 -8.07 -0.59
N MET A 162 -4.47 -6.95 0.12
CA MET A 162 -4.09 -6.86 1.54
C MET A 162 -5.09 -7.59 2.42
N LEU A 163 -6.39 -7.39 2.16
CA LEU A 163 -7.45 -8.06 2.91
C LEU A 163 -7.38 -9.59 2.72
N GLY A 164 -7.18 -10.08 1.48
CA GLY A 164 -6.98 -11.48 1.19
C GLY A 164 -5.77 -12.06 1.93
N TRP A 165 -4.64 -11.36 1.93
CA TRP A 165 -3.43 -11.77 2.63
C TRP A 165 -3.64 -11.91 4.16
N LEU A 166 -4.41 -11.02 4.78
CA LEU A 166 -4.78 -11.11 6.20
C LEU A 166 -5.68 -12.32 6.47
N VAL A 167 -6.72 -12.51 5.65
CA VAL A 167 -7.67 -13.64 5.79
C VAL A 167 -6.97 -14.98 5.63
N ASP A 168 -6.08 -15.12 4.65
CA ASP A 168 -5.28 -16.34 4.43
C ASP A 168 -4.42 -16.69 5.67
N ARG A 169 -4.00 -15.68 6.43
CA ARG A 169 -3.27 -15.84 7.69
C ARG A 169 -4.16 -15.97 8.93
N LYS A 170 -5.48 -16.05 8.76
CA LYS A 170 -6.48 -16.10 9.84
C LYS A 170 -6.46 -14.87 10.75
N ILE A 171 -6.08 -13.73 10.21
CA ILE A 171 -6.14 -12.42 10.88
C ILE A 171 -7.40 -11.70 10.39
N ALA A 172 -8.33 -11.40 11.26
CA ALA A 172 -9.57 -10.70 10.91
C ALA A 172 -9.29 -9.22 10.58
N PRO A 173 -9.53 -8.74 9.34
CA PRO A 173 -9.36 -7.33 9.03
C PRO A 173 -10.53 -6.50 9.58
N HIS A 174 -10.25 -5.49 10.40
CA HIS A 174 -11.17 -4.44 10.79
C HIS A 174 -10.76 -3.15 10.07
N ILE A 175 -10.91 -3.17 8.76
CA ILE A 175 -10.42 -2.17 7.82
C ILE A 175 -11.56 -1.79 6.88
N PRO A 176 -11.93 -0.50 6.76
CA PRO A 176 -12.95 -0.08 5.82
C PRO A 176 -12.55 -0.42 4.39
N VAL A 177 -13.41 -1.12 3.67
CA VAL A 177 -13.16 -1.46 2.27
C VAL A 177 -13.22 -0.19 1.42
N ILE A 178 -12.32 -0.07 0.44
CA ILE A 178 -12.39 1.00 -0.55
C ILE A 178 -13.62 0.75 -1.42
N ASP A 179 -14.71 1.40 -1.08
CA ASP A 179 -15.92 1.39 -1.89
C ASP A 179 -15.80 2.42 -3.02
N LYS A 180 -15.77 1.92 -4.25
CA LYS A 180 -15.81 2.75 -5.47
C LYS A 180 -17.21 2.83 -6.07
N ALA A 181 -18.22 2.33 -5.35
CA ALA A 181 -19.60 2.31 -5.84
C ALA A 181 -20.25 3.69 -5.84
N GLY A 182 -19.84 4.60 -4.95
CA GLY A 182 -20.38 5.95 -4.86
C GLY A 182 -19.84 6.92 -5.92
N ARG A 183 -20.06 6.65 -7.21
CA ARG A 183 -19.71 7.58 -8.28
C ARG A 183 -20.74 8.71 -8.36
N THR A 184 -20.25 9.96 -8.44
CA THR A 184 -21.06 11.16 -8.62
C THR A 184 -20.78 11.85 -9.96
N ASP A 185 -20.03 11.18 -10.85
CA ASP A 185 -19.60 11.70 -12.14
C ASP A 185 -20.57 11.39 -13.30
N GLY A 186 -21.76 10.87 -12.98
CA GLY A 186 -22.78 10.48 -13.96
C GLY A 186 -22.48 9.14 -14.65
N THR A 187 -21.43 8.42 -14.25
CA THR A 187 -21.15 7.10 -14.76
C THR A 187 -21.67 6.01 -13.82
N TRP A 188 -22.03 4.88 -14.40
CA TRP A 188 -22.54 3.72 -13.65
C TRP A 188 -21.45 3.14 -12.73
N SER A 189 -21.83 2.84 -11.50
CA SER A 189 -20.98 2.13 -10.54
C SER A 189 -21.24 0.63 -10.62
N ARG A 190 -20.40 -0.17 -9.94
CA ARG A 190 -20.64 -1.62 -9.86
C ARG A 190 -21.98 -1.96 -9.20
N ALA A 191 -22.47 -1.14 -8.27
CA ALA A 191 -23.72 -1.35 -7.56
C ALA A 191 -24.96 -1.21 -8.45
N ASP A 192 -24.82 -0.56 -9.61
CA ASP A 192 -25.90 -0.38 -10.59
C ASP A 192 -26.08 -1.62 -11.52
N PHE A 193 -25.23 -2.64 -11.35
CA PHE A 193 -25.28 -3.89 -12.12
C PHE A 193 -25.63 -5.06 -11.21
N GLU A 194 -26.61 -5.87 -11.61
CA GLU A 194 -27.00 -7.08 -10.89
C GLU A 194 -26.03 -8.23 -11.22
N TRP A 195 -25.54 -8.93 -10.20
CA TRP A 195 -24.69 -10.09 -10.38
C TRP A 195 -25.52 -11.36 -10.50
N ASP A 196 -25.35 -12.09 -11.59
CA ASP A 196 -25.94 -13.39 -11.86
C ASP A 196 -24.86 -14.48 -11.68
N PRO A 197 -24.85 -15.16 -10.52
CA PRO A 197 -23.84 -16.17 -10.22
C PRO A 197 -24.00 -17.47 -11.04
N GLU A 198 -25.23 -17.76 -11.49
CA GLU A 198 -25.49 -19.00 -12.24
C GLU A 198 -24.86 -18.96 -13.64
N ASN A 199 -24.85 -17.78 -14.26
CA ASN A 199 -24.31 -17.56 -15.58
C ASN A 199 -22.94 -16.87 -15.61
N ASP A 200 -22.32 -16.59 -14.45
CA ASP A 200 -21.05 -15.84 -14.31
C ASP A 200 -21.08 -14.55 -15.15
N GLN A 201 -22.07 -13.68 -14.89
CA GLN A 201 -22.27 -12.44 -15.63
C GLN A 201 -22.86 -11.35 -14.77
N TYR A 202 -22.71 -10.09 -15.21
CA TYR A 202 -23.49 -8.98 -14.69
C TYR A 202 -24.62 -8.65 -15.65
N VAL A 203 -25.74 -8.15 -15.14
CA VAL A 203 -26.87 -7.61 -15.90
C VAL A 203 -26.92 -6.11 -15.66
N CYS A 204 -26.98 -5.31 -16.73
CA CYS A 204 -27.12 -3.85 -16.60
C CYS A 204 -28.59 -3.43 -16.41
N LEU A 205 -28.81 -2.16 -16.10
CA LEU A 205 -30.15 -1.58 -15.86
C LEU A 205 -31.12 -1.79 -17.05
N GLU A 206 -30.60 -1.90 -18.26
CA GLU A 206 -31.37 -2.17 -19.48
C GLU A 206 -31.47 -3.69 -19.80
N GLY A 207 -31.16 -4.55 -18.83
CA GLY A 207 -31.29 -6.00 -18.97
C GLY A 207 -30.22 -6.66 -19.85
N GLN A 208 -29.15 -5.95 -20.24
CA GLN A 208 -28.12 -6.52 -21.09
C GLN A 208 -27.09 -7.29 -20.26
N SER A 209 -26.71 -8.47 -20.73
CA SER A 209 -25.70 -9.32 -20.07
C SER A 209 -24.29 -8.83 -20.37
N LEU A 210 -23.50 -8.59 -19.31
CA LEU A 210 -22.09 -8.35 -19.37
C LEU A 210 -21.36 -9.63 -19.03
N LYS A 211 -20.80 -10.28 -20.04
CA LYS A 211 -20.04 -11.54 -19.87
C LYS A 211 -18.56 -11.24 -19.61
N GLN A 212 -17.88 -12.21 -19.02
CA GLN A 212 -16.46 -12.08 -18.77
C GLN A 212 -15.71 -11.78 -20.07
N PHE A 213 -14.96 -10.67 -20.09
CA PHE A 213 -14.19 -10.26 -21.25
C PHE A 213 -12.96 -11.13 -21.43
N ARG A 214 -12.87 -11.76 -22.59
CA ARG A 214 -11.79 -12.68 -22.97
C ARG A 214 -11.07 -12.09 -24.18
N ARG A 215 -9.81 -11.71 -23.99
CA ARG A 215 -9.08 -10.88 -24.97
C ARG A 215 -8.59 -11.63 -26.20
N ASN A 216 -8.39 -12.96 -26.16
CA ASN A 216 -7.90 -13.72 -27.32
C ASN A 216 -8.43 -15.16 -27.33
N TYR A 217 -8.72 -15.66 -28.53
CA TYR A 217 -9.01 -17.06 -28.77
C TYR A 217 -7.81 -17.99 -28.52
N SER A 218 -6.60 -17.43 -28.43
CA SER A 218 -5.34 -18.15 -28.23
C SER A 218 -4.89 -18.21 -26.75
N ASP A 219 -5.53 -17.51 -25.83
CA ASP A 219 -5.21 -17.59 -24.42
C ASP A 219 -6.14 -18.59 -23.71
N PRO A 220 -5.62 -19.78 -23.32
CA PRO A 220 -6.42 -20.78 -22.60
C PRO A 220 -6.77 -20.34 -21.16
N ASN A 221 -6.05 -19.37 -20.58
CA ASN A 221 -6.28 -18.85 -19.23
C ASN A 221 -7.33 -17.75 -19.23
N ARG A 222 -8.58 -18.15 -19.26
CA ARG A 222 -9.77 -17.30 -19.29
C ARG A 222 -10.17 -16.86 -17.87
N GLY A 223 -9.23 -16.36 -17.10
CA GLY A 223 -9.44 -15.96 -15.72
C GLY A 223 -9.18 -14.48 -15.49
N PRO A 224 -9.04 -14.10 -14.22
CA PRO A 224 -8.57 -12.79 -13.83
C PRO A 224 -7.24 -12.45 -14.51
N ASP A 225 -7.00 -11.17 -14.77
CA ASP A 225 -5.71 -10.70 -15.27
C ASP A 225 -4.59 -10.92 -14.22
N GLY A 226 -3.33 -10.63 -14.57
CA GLY A 226 -2.20 -10.82 -13.65
C GLY A 226 -2.29 -10.01 -12.33
N LYS A 227 -3.30 -9.14 -12.20
CA LYS A 227 -3.67 -8.41 -10.98
C LYS A 227 -4.87 -9.01 -10.25
N GLY A 228 -5.36 -10.18 -10.68
CA GLY A 228 -6.53 -10.84 -10.10
C GLY A 228 -7.87 -10.20 -10.46
N VAL A 229 -7.92 -9.34 -11.48
CA VAL A 229 -9.14 -8.62 -11.88
C VAL A 229 -9.85 -9.32 -13.02
N ALA A 230 -11.07 -9.79 -12.78
CA ALA A 230 -11.98 -10.25 -13.82
C ALA A 230 -12.75 -9.05 -14.42
N LYS A 231 -12.81 -8.99 -15.74
CA LYS A 231 -13.50 -7.92 -16.48
C LYS A 231 -14.73 -8.47 -17.19
N TYR A 232 -15.86 -7.81 -16.99
CA TYR A 232 -17.13 -8.14 -17.65
C TYR A 232 -17.53 -7.01 -18.60
N ARG A 233 -18.01 -7.34 -19.79
CA ARG A 233 -18.36 -6.34 -20.82
C ARG A 233 -19.58 -6.78 -21.62
N ALA A 234 -20.43 -5.84 -21.97
CA ALA A 234 -21.42 -5.98 -23.04
C ALA A 234 -20.77 -5.77 -24.42
N LEU A 235 -21.48 -6.12 -25.46
CA LEU A 235 -21.06 -5.81 -26.82
C LEU A 235 -21.15 -4.29 -27.07
N LYS A 236 -20.14 -3.71 -27.67
CA LYS A 236 -20.06 -2.25 -27.91
C LYS A 236 -21.28 -1.70 -28.65
N LEU A 237 -21.78 -2.44 -29.65
CA LEU A 237 -22.94 -2.04 -30.44
C LEU A 237 -24.22 -1.94 -29.59
N MET A 238 -24.38 -2.84 -28.61
CA MET A 238 -25.53 -2.81 -27.69
C MET A 238 -25.49 -1.58 -26.78
N CYS A 239 -24.31 -1.26 -26.25
CA CYS A 239 -24.14 -0.05 -25.43
C CYS A 239 -24.27 1.26 -26.23
N GLN A 240 -23.88 1.27 -27.50
CA GLN A 240 -24.03 2.46 -28.35
C GLN A 240 -25.49 2.75 -28.73
N ALA A 241 -26.35 1.77 -28.73
CA ALA A 241 -27.79 1.89 -28.98
C ALA A 241 -28.60 2.02 -27.68
N CYS A 242 -27.95 2.07 -26.52
CA CYS A 242 -28.59 2.12 -25.23
C CYS A 242 -29.19 3.51 -24.97
N PRO A 243 -30.42 3.63 -24.44
CA PRO A 243 -31.05 4.91 -24.14
C PRO A 243 -30.52 5.54 -22.85
N SER A 244 -29.78 4.79 -22.02
CA SER A 244 -29.28 5.19 -20.70
C SER A 244 -27.79 5.55 -20.72
#